data_d2b3cf9ec2c01e2f6c09389d781a3c20
#
_entry.id   d2b3cf9ec2c01e2f6c09389d781a3c20
#
_cell.length_a   1.000
_cell.length_b   1.000
_cell.length_c   1.000
_cell.angle_alpha   90.00
_cell.angle_beta   90.00
_cell.angle_gamma   90.00
#
_symmetry.space_group_name_H-M   'P 1'
#
loop_
_entity.id
_entity.type
_entity.pdbx_description
1 polymer ?
#
loop_
_entity_poly.entity_id
_entity_poly.type
_entity_poly.pdbx_seq_one_letter_code
_entity_poly.pdbx_strand_id
1 'polypeptide(L)'
;MTGSTGGERDPPRVTAVGAAAVDEWYAVSNLPEPDGGAYASEVETAPGGVGANVAVGLDRLGRDVGLVSRVGDDEYGRLARSWLAETGVDVSRVAVGDDPTTRSVILSAPDGERAIVTAGESFRELRLDPPTLESVVASEVVFLTAYAPDRVARAVLDRVLDLPETDRPALVFDLSGPVEELAGRGTEPETVHGYLHGADLFVAGGVAAPAYFGGREAAVDRLAAVRSPDVGPAVLTHGADGMTVIAGGETTPVDAFEVDVVDTTGAGDAFLAGLIDRWLLAEEEPSDRRDRDALVAAVRFAAAVAAINCTERFTQTGLPTREGVESFLAAHGADPQ
;
A
#
# COMPACT_ATOMS: atom_id res chain seq x y z
N MET A 1 0.46 -45.85 2.45
CA MET A 1 0.25 -44.56 1.78
C MET A 1 -0.62 -43.75 2.74
N THR A 2 0.04 -43.01 3.61
CA THR A 2 -0.60 -42.10 4.57
C THR A 2 -0.61 -40.72 3.91
N GLY A 3 -1.82 -40.30 3.49
CA GLY A 3 -2.05 -38.97 2.95
C GLY A 3 -1.74 -37.95 4.04
N SER A 4 -0.77 -37.07 3.75
CA SER A 4 -0.55 -35.85 4.51
C SER A 4 -1.78 -34.96 4.33
N THR A 5 -2.63 -34.90 5.36
CA THR A 5 -3.59 -33.80 5.50
C THR A 5 -2.77 -32.52 5.62
N GLY A 6 -2.79 -31.70 4.57
CA GLY A 6 -2.24 -30.34 4.66
C GLY A 6 -2.94 -29.65 5.83
N GLY A 7 -2.23 -29.42 6.92
CA GLY A 7 -2.71 -28.62 8.02
C GLY A 7 -3.02 -27.23 7.46
N GLU A 8 -4.24 -26.74 7.69
CA GLU A 8 -4.56 -25.32 7.54
C GLU A 8 -3.50 -24.54 8.34
N ARG A 9 -2.74 -23.72 7.66
CA ARG A 9 -1.86 -22.77 8.35
C ARG A 9 -2.75 -21.76 9.06
N ASP A 10 -2.34 -21.33 10.23
CA ASP A 10 -2.98 -20.19 10.87
C ASP A 10 -2.97 -18.99 9.89
N PRO A 11 -4.01 -18.16 9.91
CA PRO A 11 -4.03 -16.96 9.06
C PRO A 11 -2.82 -16.06 9.38
N PRO A 12 -2.21 -15.39 8.38
CA PRO A 12 -1.13 -14.46 8.63
C PRO A 12 -1.63 -13.29 9.51
N ARG A 13 -0.72 -12.66 10.27
CA ARG A 13 -1.11 -11.50 11.07
C ARG A 13 -1.63 -10.34 10.21
N VAL A 14 -1.06 -10.16 9.03
CA VAL A 14 -1.51 -9.15 8.05
C VAL A 14 -1.87 -9.83 6.74
N THR A 15 -3.00 -9.47 6.17
CA THR A 15 -3.31 -9.80 4.78
C THR A 15 -3.35 -8.52 3.94
N ALA A 16 -2.46 -8.43 2.96
CA ALA A 16 -2.47 -7.39 1.95
C ALA A 16 -3.29 -7.84 0.73
N VAL A 17 -4.32 -7.07 0.36
CA VAL A 17 -5.13 -7.30 -0.84
C VAL A 17 -4.78 -6.24 -1.87
N GLY A 18 -4.01 -6.62 -2.88
CA GLY A 18 -3.51 -5.69 -3.87
C GLY A 18 -2.74 -6.37 -4.99
N ALA A 19 -2.33 -5.59 -6.00
CA ALA A 19 -1.61 -6.12 -7.14
C ALA A 19 -0.23 -6.66 -6.75
N ALA A 20 0.15 -7.80 -7.36
CA ALA A 20 1.52 -8.17 -7.65
C ALA A 20 1.75 -7.89 -9.14
N ALA A 21 2.74 -7.09 -9.46
CA ALA A 21 2.97 -6.58 -10.81
C ALA A 21 4.45 -6.62 -11.19
N VAL A 22 4.73 -6.33 -12.44
CA VAL A 22 6.08 -6.06 -12.95
C VAL A 22 6.16 -4.62 -13.36
N ASP A 23 7.14 -3.90 -12.84
CA ASP A 23 7.46 -2.54 -13.26
C ASP A 23 8.51 -2.60 -14.36
N GLU A 24 8.18 -2.09 -15.56
CA GLU A 24 9.09 -1.91 -16.69
C GLU A 24 9.55 -0.46 -16.73
N TRP A 25 10.78 -0.21 -16.36
CA TRP A 25 11.34 1.13 -16.24
C TRP A 25 12.19 1.50 -17.45
N TYR A 26 11.89 2.64 -18.05
CA TYR A 26 12.55 3.18 -19.23
C TYR A 26 13.18 4.53 -18.91
N ALA A 27 14.51 4.64 -18.94
CA ALA A 27 15.20 5.92 -18.93
C ALA A 27 15.08 6.55 -20.31
N VAL A 28 14.15 7.49 -20.46
CA VAL A 28 13.86 8.10 -21.76
C VAL A 28 14.53 9.45 -21.92
N SER A 29 14.82 9.85 -23.17
CA SER A 29 15.41 11.17 -23.47
C SER A 29 14.49 12.33 -23.09
N ASN A 30 13.20 12.12 -23.09
CA ASN A 30 12.11 13.06 -22.76
C ASN A 30 10.80 12.28 -22.61
N LEU A 31 9.82 12.81 -21.93
CA LEU A 31 8.44 12.28 -22.06
C LEU A 31 7.92 12.67 -23.44
N PRO A 32 7.41 11.68 -24.25
CA PRO A 32 6.95 11.97 -25.59
C PRO A 32 5.67 12.81 -25.59
N GLU A 33 5.66 13.88 -26.37
CA GLU A 33 4.43 14.61 -26.71
C GLU A 33 3.53 13.78 -27.62
N PRO A 34 2.23 14.11 -27.74
CA PRO A 34 1.35 13.47 -28.72
C PRO A 34 1.97 13.48 -30.13
N ASP A 35 1.95 12.33 -30.81
CA ASP A 35 2.60 12.06 -32.10
C ASP A 35 4.15 12.17 -32.09
N GLY A 36 4.74 12.39 -30.92
CA GLY A 36 6.20 12.41 -30.71
C GLY A 36 6.76 11.04 -30.37
N GLY A 37 8.08 11.00 -30.17
CA GLY A 37 8.81 9.80 -29.73
C GLY A 37 9.89 10.15 -28.74
N ALA A 38 10.37 9.16 -28.00
CA ALA A 38 11.51 9.24 -27.11
C ALA A 38 12.45 8.06 -27.35
N TYR A 39 13.71 8.23 -27.07
CA TYR A 39 14.71 7.16 -27.07
C TYR A 39 14.94 6.70 -25.65
N ALA A 40 14.84 5.39 -25.42
CA ALA A 40 15.20 4.80 -24.13
C ALA A 40 16.68 4.40 -24.15
N SER A 41 17.46 4.98 -23.25
CA SER A 41 18.89 4.65 -23.07
C SER A 41 19.08 3.41 -22.21
N GLU A 42 18.12 3.09 -21.35
CA GLU A 42 18.12 1.95 -20.44
C GLU A 42 16.70 1.41 -20.29
N VAL A 43 16.56 0.10 -20.18
CA VAL A 43 15.29 -0.59 -19.90
C VAL A 43 15.56 -1.65 -18.85
N GLU A 44 14.86 -1.54 -17.73
CA GLU A 44 14.95 -2.51 -16.64
C GLU A 44 13.57 -3.02 -16.23
N THR A 45 13.53 -4.21 -15.61
CA THR A 45 12.33 -4.75 -15.00
C THR A 45 12.56 -4.96 -13.50
N ALA A 46 11.58 -4.62 -12.69
CA ALA A 46 11.64 -4.76 -11.25
C ALA A 46 10.31 -5.30 -10.70
N PRO A 47 10.32 -5.87 -9.47
CA PRO A 47 9.08 -6.23 -8.79
C PRO A 47 8.29 -4.96 -8.44
N GLY A 48 6.96 -5.03 -8.60
CA GLY A 48 6.06 -3.92 -8.35
C GLY A 48 4.66 -4.37 -7.93
N GLY A 49 3.75 -3.40 -7.88
CA GLY A 49 2.37 -3.55 -7.45
C GLY A 49 2.16 -3.26 -5.98
N VAL A 50 1.23 -2.33 -5.69
CA VAL A 50 0.98 -1.78 -4.34
C VAL A 50 0.83 -2.87 -3.28
N GLY A 51 0.04 -3.94 -3.56
CA GLY A 51 -0.14 -5.03 -2.59
C GLY A 51 1.14 -5.79 -2.29
N ALA A 52 1.93 -6.10 -3.32
CA ALA A 52 3.21 -6.79 -3.16
C ALA A 52 4.24 -5.89 -2.46
N ASN A 53 4.30 -4.60 -2.81
CA ASN A 53 5.23 -3.65 -2.20
C ASN A 53 4.99 -3.50 -0.70
N VAL A 54 3.72 -3.32 -0.27
CA VAL A 54 3.34 -3.24 1.15
C VAL A 54 3.64 -4.57 1.86
N ALA A 55 3.30 -5.71 1.25
CA ALA A 55 3.57 -7.02 1.84
C ALA A 55 5.07 -7.27 2.04
N VAL A 56 5.90 -6.98 1.03
CA VAL A 56 7.37 -7.12 1.12
C VAL A 56 7.95 -6.13 2.14
N GLY A 57 7.41 -4.90 2.20
CA GLY A 57 7.81 -3.92 3.22
C GLY A 57 7.56 -4.43 4.65
N LEU A 58 6.40 -5.03 4.90
CA LEU A 58 6.05 -5.64 6.19
C LEU A 58 6.93 -6.87 6.51
N ASP A 59 7.19 -7.73 5.52
CA ASP A 59 8.12 -8.86 5.68
C ASP A 59 9.54 -8.39 6.05
N ARG A 60 10.04 -7.33 5.39
CA ARG A 60 11.34 -6.70 5.72
C ARG A 60 11.38 -6.13 7.14
N LEU A 61 10.25 -5.65 7.65
CA LEU A 61 10.09 -5.21 9.04
C LEU A 61 9.87 -6.37 10.02
N GLY A 62 9.89 -7.62 9.55
CA GLY A 62 9.80 -8.84 10.36
C GLY A 62 8.38 -9.27 10.71
N ARG A 63 7.37 -8.88 9.91
CA ARG A 63 5.97 -9.26 10.14
C ARG A 63 5.57 -10.49 9.33
N ASP A 64 4.67 -11.28 9.90
CA ASP A 64 3.99 -12.37 9.21
C ASP A 64 2.88 -11.79 8.33
N VAL A 65 3.03 -11.91 7.02
CA VAL A 65 2.16 -11.26 6.04
C VAL A 65 1.81 -12.19 4.89
N GLY A 66 0.54 -12.19 4.50
CA GLY A 66 0.04 -12.86 3.30
C GLY A 66 -0.40 -11.86 2.23
N LEU A 67 -0.24 -12.26 0.98
CA LEU A 67 -0.68 -11.49 -0.18
C LEU A 67 -1.83 -12.19 -0.90
N VAL A 68 -2.94 -11.45 -1.06
CA VAL A 68 -4.05 -11.84 -1.93
C VAL A 68 -3.97 -11.02 -3.21
N SER A 69 -3.68 -11.69 -4.31
CA SER A 69 -3.49 -11.07 -5.62
C SER A 69 -3.84 -12.03 -6.75
N ARG A 70 -3.71 -11.57 -7.99
CA ARG A 70 -3.85 -12.41 -9.17
C ARG A 70 -2.87 -11.95 -10.26
N VAL A 71 -2.14 -12.92 -10.83
CA VAL A 71 -1.22 -12.74 -11.96
C VAL A 71 -1.67 -13.58 -13.16
N GLY A 72 -1.13 -13.31 -14.33
CA GLY A 72 -1.38 -14.10 -15.53
C GLY A 72 -0.52 -15.35 -15.60
N ASP A 73 -0.92 -16.33 -16.43
CA ASP A 73 -0.08 -17.46 -16.83
C ASP A 73 0.84 -17.06 -18.00
N ASP A 74 1.60 -16.00 -17.83
CA ASP A 74 2.51 -15.43 -18.81
C ASP A 74 3.92 -15.27 -18.24
N GLU A 75 4.84 -14.66 -19.00
CA GLU A 75 6.22 -14.44 -18.58
C GLU A 75 6.29 -13.49 -17.37
N TYR A 76 5.50 -12.43 -17.38
CA TYR A 76 5.48 -11.45 -16.29
C TYR A 76 4.90 -12.05 -15.00
N GLY A 77 3.86 -12.90 -15.11
CA GLY A 77 3.32 -13.61 -13.95
C GLY A 77 4.31 -14.62 -13.34
N ARG A 78 5.09 -15.29 -14.19
CA ARG A 78 6.19 -16.14 -13.70
C ARG A 78 7.27 -15.32 -13.02
N LEU A 79 7.62 -14.16 -13.57
CA LEU A 79 8.63 -13.25 -13.03
C LEU A 79 8.18 -12.68 -11.67
N ALA A 80 6.98 -12.12 -11.57
CA ALA A 80 6.42 -11.61 -10.32
C ALA A 80 6.39 -12.68 -9.21
N ARG A 81 5.96 -13.90 -9.55
CA ARG A 81 5.95 -15.02 -8.61
C ARG A 81 7.34 -15.48 -8.20
N SER A 82 8.33 -15.41 -9.10
CA SER A 82 9.71 -15.78 -8.75
C SER A 82 10.32 -14.81 -7.75
N TRP A 83 10.10 -13.52 -7.90
CA TRP A 83 10.55 -12.50 -6.92
C TRP A 83 9.87 -12.67 -5.57
N LEU A 84 8.56 -12.87 -5.56
CA LEU A 84 7.82 -13.11 -4.31
C LEU A 84 8.28 -14.38 -3.59
N ALA A 85 8.68 -15.41 -4.31
CA ALA A 85 9.20 -16.65 -3.73
C ALA A 85 10.55 -16.48 -2.99
N GLU A 86 11.25 -15.36 -3.22
CA GLU A 86 12.50 -14.99 -2.53
C GLU A 86 12.27 -14.21 -1.22
N THR A 87 10.99 -13.93 -0.89
CA THR A 87 10.56 -13.22 0.32
C THR A 87 9.92 -14.17 1.34
N GLY A 88 9.65 -13.66 2.54
CA GLY A 88 8.89 -14.37 3.57
C GLY A 88 7.36 -14.25 3.42
N VAL A 89 6.86 -13.52 2.41
CA VAL A 89 5.44 -13.30 2.19
C VAL A 89 4.70 -14.60 1.85
N ASP A 90 3.60 -14.91 2.53
CA ASP A 90 2.73 -16.03 2.14
C ASP A 90 1.97 -15.69 0.84
N VAL A 91 2.39 -16.35 -0.23
CA VAL A 91 1.82 -16.19 -1.58
C VAL A 91 0.82 -17.27 -1.96
N SER A 92 0.39 -18.09 -1.01
CA SER A 92 -0.55 -19.20 -1.24
C SER A 92 -1.89 -18.75 -1.85
N ARG A 93 -2.23 -17.46 -1.71
CA ARG A 93 -3.42 -16.81 -2.26
C ARG A 93 -3.14 -15.87 -3.44
N VAL A 94 -1.98 -16.00 -4.08
CA VAL A 94 -1.73 -15.36 -5.36
C VAL A 94 -2.24 -16.28 -6.47
N ALA A 95 -3.41 -15.95 -6.99
CA ALA A 95 -4.06 -16.74 -8.04
C ALA A 95 -3.35 -16.55 -9.40
N VAL A 96 -3.42 -17.57 -10.24
CA VAL A 96 -2.95 -17.51 -11.63
C VAL A 96 -4.16 -17.64 -12.55
N GLY A 97 -4.25 -16.81 -13.58
CA GLY A 97 -5.34 -16.82 -14.55
C GLY A 97 -4.85 -16.59 -15.98
N ASP A 98 -5.80 -16.60 -16.92
CA ASP A 98 -5.50 -16.49 -18.36
C ASP A 98 -5.31 -15.03 -18.81
N ASP A 99 -5.70 -14.04 -17.99
CA ASP A 99 -5.58 -12.62 -18.34
C ASP A 99 -4.13 -12.15 -18.17
N PRO A 100 -3.65 -11.25 -19.05
CA PRO A 100 -2.27 -10.75 -18.98
C PRO A 100 -1.95 -10.15 -17.62
N THR A 101 -0.74 -10.44 -17.10
CA THR A 101 -0.25 -9.93 -15.83
C THR A 101 -0.27 -8.40 -15.81
N THR A 102 -0.72 -7.84 -14.69
CA THR A 102 -0.64 -6.41 -14.43
C THR A 102 0.82 -5.96 -14.41
N ARG A 103 1.11 -4.87 -15.10
CA ARG A 103 2.44 -4.26 -15.17
C ARG A 103 2.33 -2.75 -15.27
N SER A 104 3.36 -2.07 -14.80
CA SER A 104 3.54 -0.63 -14.95
C SER A 104 4.66 -0.36 -15.94
N VAL A 105 4.40 0.39 -16.98
CA VAL A 105 5.42 0.94 -17.88
C VAL A 105 5.72 2.34 -17.38
N ILE A 106 6.93 2.55 -16.87
CA ILE A 106 7.36 3.80 -16.24
C ILE A 106 8.37 4.47 -17.17
N LEU A 107 8.00 5.63 -17.71
CA LEU A 107 8.89 6.48 -18.47
C LEU A 107 9.48 7.52 -17.53
N SER A 108 10.80 7.55 -17.38
CA SER A 108 11.50 8.50 -16.51
C SER A 108 12.43 9.37 -17.35
N ALA A 109 12.20 10.68 -17.34
CA ALA A 109 13.00 11.67 -18.04
C ALA A 109 14.13 12.23 -17.17
N PRO A 110 15.20 12.82 -17.77
CA PRO A 110 16.38 13.30 -17.04
C PRO A 110 16.12 14.45 -16.07
N ASP A 111 15.01 15.18 -16.25
CA ASP A 111 14.57 16.28 -15.38
C ASP A 111 13.79 15.79 -14.15
N GLY A 112 13.59 14.47 -14.02
CA GLY A 112 12.85 13.84 -12.94
C GLY A 112 11.35 13.72 -13.19
N GLU A 113 10.85 14.23 -14.32
CA GLU A 113 9.45 13.98 -14.71
C GLU A 113 9.24 12.49 -15.10
N ARG A 114 8.06 11.98 -14.82
CA ARG A 114 7.70 10.60 -15.16
C ARG A 114 6.27 10.48 -15.65
N ALA A 115 6.04 9.48 -16.48
CA ALA A 115 4.71 9.04 -16.88
C ALA A 115 4.58 7.53 -16.63
N ILE A 116 3.43 7.09 -16.16
CA ILE A 116 3.15 5.68 -15.86
C ILE A 116 1.97 5.22 -16.71
N VAL A 117 2.14 4.09 -17.37
CA VAL A 117 1.06 3.41 -18.12
C VAL A 117 0.86 2.04 -17.49
N THR A 118 -0.30 1.81 -16.89
CA THR A 118 -0.67 0.48 -16.38
C THR A 118 -1.24 -0.36 -17.52
N ALA A 119 -0.76 -1.57 -17.67
CA ALA A 119 -1.20 -2.56 -18.64
C ALA A 119 -1.50 -3.91 -17.97
N GLY A 120 -2.23 -4.79 -18.66
CA GLY A 120 -2.65 -6.08 -18.13
C GLY A 120 -3.91 -6.00 -17.27
N GLU A 121 -4.63 -7.11 -17.20
CA GLU A 121 -5.96 -7.19 -16.60
C GLU A 121 -6.01 -8.16 -15.41
N SER A 122 -4.91 -8.88 -15.14
CA SER A 122 -4.94 -10.00 -14.19
C SER A 122 -5.45 -9.61 -12.81
N PHE A 123 -4.97 -8.50 -12.25
CA PHE A 123 -5.42 -8.04 -10.95
C PHE A 123 -6.87 -7.54 -10.96
N ARG A 124 -7.30 -6.90 -12.04
CA ARG A 124 -8.69 -6.47 -12.22
C ARG A 124 -9.67 -7.64 -12.25
N GLU A 125 -9.21 -8.82 -12.64
CA GLU A 125 -10.01 -10.05 -12.64
C GLU A 125 -9.91 -10.86 -11.33
N LEU A 126 -9.28 -10.31 -10.30
CA LEU A 126 -9.32 -10.91 -8.96
C LEU A 126 -10.76 -11.05 -8.46
N ARG A 127 -11.06 -12.21 -7.94
CA ARG A 127 -12.32 -12.55 -7.24
C ARG A 127 -11.97 -13.30 -5.96
N LEU A 128 -12.68 -12.99 -4.89
CA LEU A 128 -12.54 -13.72 -3.64
C LEU A 128 -13.66 -14.78 -3.60
N ASP A 129 -13.28 -16.03 -3.53
CA ASP A 129 -14.21 -17.09 -3.14
C ASP A 129 -14.46 -17.02 -1.62
N PRO A 130 -15.55 -17.64 -1.13
CA PRO A 130 -15.87 -17.57 0.30
C PRO A 130 -14.73 -18.03 1.23
N PRO A 131 -13.99 -19.13 0.97
CA PRO A 131 -12.86 -19.50 1.82
C PRO A 131 -11.74 -18.46 1.85
N THR A 132 -11.41 -17.86 0.70
CA THR A 132 -10.41 -16.80 0.63
C THR A 132 -10.86 -15.56 1.41
N LEU A 133 -12.13 -15.14 1.25
CA LEU A 133 -12.67 -13.99 1.99
C LEU A 133 -12.63 -14.22 3.50
N GLU A 134 -13.06 -15.40 3.98
CA GLU A 134 -12.99 -15.74 5.41
C GLU A 134 -11.54 -15.73 5.92
N SER A 135 -10.58 -16.19 5.14
CA SER A 135 -9.18 -16.15 5.51
C SER A 135 -8.61 -14.72 5.54
N VAL A 136 -9.07 -13.82 4.64
CA VAL A 136 -8.69 -12.40 4.66
C VAL A 136 -9.13 -11.77 5.98
N VAL A 137 -10.40 -11.93 6.36
CA VAL A 137 -10.96 -11.28 7.55
C VAL A 137 -10.57 -11.97 8.86
N ALA A 138 -9.92 -13.12 8.82
CA ALA A 138 -9.36 -13.81 9.99
C ALA A 138 -7.97 -13.27 10.39
N SER A 139 -7.34 -12.39 9.61
CA SER A 139 -6.10 -11.72 9.95
C SER A 139 -6.31 -10.67 11.04
N GLU A 140 -5.25 -10.26 11.74
CA GLU A 140 -5.32 -9.14 12.69
C GLU A 140 -5.48 -7.79 11.98
N VAL A 141 -4.84 -7.65 10.81
CA VAL A 141 -4.89 -6.46 9.96
C VAL A 141 -5.18 -6.85 8.52
N VAL A 142 -6.12 -6.14 7.89
CA VAL A 142 -6.39 -6.23 6.46
C VAL A 142 -6.04 -4.90 5.81
N PHE A 143 -5.06 -4.93 4.91
CA PHE A 143 -4.71 -3.80 4.05
C PHE A 143 -5.37 -3.98 2.68
N LEU A 144 -5.98 -2.91 2.18
CA LEU A 144 -6.56 -2.87 0.86
C LEU A 144 -6.29 -1.53 0.17
N THR A 145 -5.90 -1.59 -1.10
CA THR A 145 -5.66 -0.43 -1.97
C THR A 145 -6.91 -0.13 -2.82
N ALA A 146 -7.17 1.14 -3.10
CA ALA A 146 -8.24 1.55 -4.00
C ALA A 146 -8.08 1.05 -5.45
N TYR A 147 -6.91 0.56 -5.83
CA TYR A 147 -6.74 -0.15 -7.11
C TYR A 147 -7.37 -1.55 -7.11
N ALA A 148 -7.80 -2.08 -5.96
CA ALA A 148 -8.53 -3.35 -5.93
C ALA A 148 -9.88 -3.23 -6.67
N PRO A 149 -10.29 -4.27 -7.42
CA PRO A 149 -11.58 -4.27 -8.09
C PRO A 149 -12.72 -4.01 -7.09
N ASP A 150 -13.70 -3.17 -7.46
CA ASP A 150 -14.80 -2.78 -6.56
C ASP A 150 -15.51 -3.97 -5.90
N ARG A 151 -15.72 -5.05 -6.66
CA ARG A 151 -16.32 -6.29 -6.11
C ARG A 151 -15.50 -6.90 -4.97
N VAL A 152 -14.18 -6.77 -5.00
CA VAL A 152 -13.27 -7.26 -3.95
C VAL A 152 -13.30 -6.31 -2.77
N ALA A 153 -13.14 -5.01 -3.02
CA ALA A 153 -13.17 -3.99 -1.99
C ALA A 153 -14.50 -4.03 -1.22
N ARG A 154 -15.63 -4.07 -1.94
CA ARG A 154 -16.97 -4.16 -1.33
C ARG A 154 -17.15 -5.44 -0.51
N ALA A 155 -16.75 -6.61 -1.05
CA ALA A 155 -16.87 -7.86 -0.33
C ALA A 155 -16.08 -7.89 0.99
N VAL A 156 -14.87 -7.33 1.00
CA VAL A 156 -14.05 -7.21 2.22
C VAL A 156 -14.72 -6.26 3.21
N LEU A 157 -15.12 -5.07 2.76
CA LEU A 157 -15.78 -4.07 3.63
C LEU A 157 -17.06 -4.65 4.26
N ASP A 158 -17.96 -5.17 3.44
CA ASP A 158 -19.24 -5.71 3.90
C ASP A 158 -19.01 -6.84 4.91
N ARG A 159 -18.07 -7.75 4.61
CA ARG A 159 -17.77 -8.88 5.49
C ARG A 159 -17.16 -8.46 6.82
N VAL A 160 -16.26 -7.47 6.83
CA VAL A 160 -15.69 -6.94 8.07
C VAL A 160 -16.77 -6.24 8.91
N LEU A 161 -17.64 -5.45 8.29
CA LEU A 161 -18.73 -4.77 9.01
C LEU A 161 -19.79 -5.71 9.56
N ASP A 162 -19.99 -6.88 8.93
CA ASP A 162 -20.90 -7.94 9.41
C ASP A 162 -20.34 -8.71 10.62
N LEU A 163 -19.05 -8.62 10.93
CA LEU A 163 -18.46 -9.24 12.12
C LEU A 163 -18.83 -8.47 13.39
N PRO A 164 -18.94 -9.17 14.54
CA PRO A 164 -18.94 -8.51 15.83
C PRO A 164 -17.71 -7.61 15.98
N GLU A 165 -17.82 -6.45 16.60
CA GLU A 165 -16.70 -5.50 16.76
C GLU A 165 -15.45 -6.15 17.36
N THR A 166 -15.63 -7.09 18.30
CA THR A 166 -14.52 -7.82 18.95
C THR A 166 -13.74 -8.74 18.02
N ASP A 167 -14.34 -9.12 16.90
CA ASP A 167 -13.83 -10.14 15.98
C ASP A 167 -13.35 -9.49 14.66
N ARG A 168 -13.49 -8.15 14.55
CA ARG A 168 -13.07 -7.41 13.34
C ARG A 168 -11.57 -7.27 13.28
N PRO A 169 -10.96 -7.58 12.11
CA PRO A 169 -9.59 -7.16 11.85
C PRO A 169 -9.50 -5.63 11.81
N ALA A 170 -8.34 -5.08 12.10
CA ALA A 170 -8.08 -3.68 11.79
C ALA A 170 -8.05 -3.47 10.27
N LEU A 171 -8.93 -2.62 9.77
CA LEU A 171 -9.10 -2.38 8.34
C LEU A 171 -8.34 -1.12 7.91
N VAL A 172 -7.33 -1.30 7.05
CA VAL A 172 -6.51 -0.22 6.46
C VAL A 172 -6.88 -0.03 5.00
N PHE A 173 -7.24 1.18 4.63
CA PHE A 173 -7.54 1.51 3.24
C PHE A 173 -6.67 2.65 2.74
N ASP A 174 -6.00 2.41 1.59
CA ASP A 174 -5.24 3.43 0.88
C ASP A 174 -5.96 3.88 -0.40
N LEU A 175 -6.23 5.18 -0.52
CA LEU A 175 -6.87 5.75 -1.71
C LEU A 175 -5.95 5.76 -2.95
N SER A 176 -4.73 5.41 -2.84
CA SER A 176 -3.72 5.08 -3.87
C SER A 176 -3.64 6.00 -5.10
N GLY A 177 -4.75 6.29 -5.77
CA GLY A 177 -4.78 7.01 -7.05
C GLY A 177 -5.98 7.95 -7.21
N PRO A 178 -5.94 8.84 -8.22
CA PRO A 178 -7.02 9.76 -8.52
C PRO A 178 -8.27 9.01 -9.01
N VAL A 179 -9.44 9.58 -8.73
CA VAL A 179 -10.75 8.95 -9.04
C VAL A 179 -10.89 8.61 -10.52
N GLU A 180 -10.35 9.44 -11.39
CA GLU A 180 -10.39 9.24 -12.84
C GLU A 180 -9.65 7.98 -13.29
N GLU A 181 -8.60 7.58 -12.56
CA GLU A 181 -7.88 6.33 -12.81
C GLU A 181 -8.60 5.12 -12.22
N LEU A 182 -9.33 5.30 -11.13
CA LEU A 182 -10.05 4.24 -10.43
C LEU A 182 -11.37 3.89 -11.14
N ALA A 183 -12.03 4.87 -11.76
CA ALA A 183 -13.35 4.68 -12.36
C ALA A 183 -13.40 3.52 -13.36
N GLY A 184 -14.23 2.52 -13.07
CA GLY A 184 -14.39 1.30 -13.87
C GLY A 184 -13.19 0.35 -13.84
N ARG A 185 -12.17 0.61 -13.02
CA ARG A 185 -10.95 -0.20 -12.95
C ARG A 185 -10.62 -0.66 -11.52
N GLY A 186 -10.81 0.20 -10.54
CA GLY A 186 -10.53 -0.03 -9.14
C GLY A 186 -11.81 0.04 -8.30
N THR A 187 -11.65 0.52 -7.07
CA THR A 187 -12.75 0.73 -6.12
C THR A 187 -13.58 1.94 -6.53
N GLU A 188 -14.89 1.75 -6.66
CA GLU A 188 -15.82 2.80 -7.05
C GLU A 188 -16.00 3.82 -5.89
N PRO A 189 -16.36 5.10 -6.21
CA PRO A 189 -16.49 6.16 -5.21
C PRO A 189 -17.42 5.83 -4.04
N GLU A 190 -18.49 5.08 -4.26
CA GLU A 190 -19.43 4.66 -3.21
C GLU A 190 -18.75 3.71 -2.22
N THR A 191 -17.93 2.80 -2.70
CA THR A 191 -17.19 1.86 -1.86
C THR A 191 -16.04 2.57 -1.14
N VAL A 192 -15.33 3.51 -1.80
CA VAL A 192 -14.34 4.39 -1.16
C VAL A 192 -15.01 5.17 -0.01
N HIS A 193 -16.23 5.69 -0.23
CA HIS A 193 -17.00 6.35 0.83
C HIS A 193 -17.30 5.41 2.00
N GLY A 194 -17.60 4.14 1.73
CA GLY A 194 -17.77 3.12 2.76
C GLY A 194 -16.51 2.94 3.61
N TYR A 195 -15.34 2.84 2.97
CA TYR A 195 -14.04 2.78 3.67
C TYR A 195 -13.70 4.07 4.43
N LEU A 196 -14.08 5.23 3.88
CA LEU A 196 -13.92 6.50 4.57
C LEU A 196 -14.62 6.52 5.94
N HIS A 197 -15.69 5.77 6.13
CA HIS A 197 -16.44 5.66 7.38
C HIS A 197 -16.15 4.38 8.17
N GLY A 198 -15.72 3.30 7.51
CA GLY A 198 -15.59 1.97 8.12
C GLY A 198 -14.17 1.48 8.33
N ALA A 199 -13.15 2.11 7.74
CA ALA A 199 -11.77 1.70 7.95
C ALA A 199 -11.21 2.25 9.27
N ASP A 200 -10.40 1.45 9.98
CA ASP A 200 -9.67 1.86 11.18
C ASP A 200 -8.55 2.86 10.86
N LEU A 201 -7.99 2.77 9.67
CA LEU A 201 -6.99 3.71 9.15
C LEU A 201 -7.27 4.01 7.67
N PHE A 202 -7.43 5.29 7.34
CA PHE A 202 -7.58 5.76 5.98
C PHE A 202 -6.35 6.56 5.56
N VAL A 203 -5.69 6.16 4.48
CA VAL A 203 -4.52 6.86 3.94
C VAL A 203 -4.81 7.38 2.55
N ALA A 204 -4.29 8.56 2.21
CA ALA A 204 -4.39 9.08 0.86
C ALA A 204 -3.17 9.93 0.49
N GLY A 205 -2.68 9.74 -0.73
CA GLY A 205 -1.54 10.49 -1.26
C GLY A 205 -1.90 11.87 -1.80
N GLY A 206 -0.86 12.68 -2.03
CA GLY A 206 -0.97 14.08 -2.49
C GLY A 206 -1.62 14.28 -3.86
N VAL A 207 -1.79 13.22 -4.66
CA VAL A 207 -2.53 13.25 -5.95
C VAL A 207 -3.95 12.73 -5.76
N ALA A 208 -4.11 11.63 -5.04
CA ALA A 208 -5.40 10.97 -4.85
C ALA A 208 -6.37 11.81 -4.00
N ALA A 209 -5.90 12.36 -2.88
CA ALA A 209 -6.74 13.12 -1.96
C ALA A 209 -7.33 14.39 -2.60
N PRO A 210 -6.57 15.28 -3.24
CA PRO A 210 -7.13 16.45 -3.93
C PRO A 210 -8.12 16.07 -5.04
N ALA A 211 -7.86 15.01 -5.79
CA ALA A 211 -8.75 14.55 -6.85
C ALA A 211 -10.10 14.06 -6.29
N TYR A 212 -10.08 13.28 -5.20
CA TYR A 212 -11.30 12.74 -4.58
C TYR A 212 -12.09 13.81 -3.82
N PHE A 213 -11.43 14.68 -3.07
CA PHE A 213 -12.09 15.65 -2.18
C PHE A 213 -12.29 17.03 -2.79
N GLY A 214 -11.72 17.31 -3.98
CA GLY A 214 -11.83 18.59 -4.66
C GLY A 214 -10.80 19.62 -4.20
N GLY A 215 -9.65 19.19 -3.70
CA GLY A 215 -8.50 20.00 -3.28
C GLY A 215 -7.88 19.54 -1.97
N ARG A 216 -6.65 19.99 -1.71
CA ARG A 216 -5.88 19.60 -0.50
C ARG A 216 -6.56 20.08 0.80
N GLU A 217 -6.99 21.34 0.86
CA GLU A 217 -7.69 21.89 2.02
C GLU A 217 -9.03 21.19 2.24
N ALA A 218 -9.80 20.96 1.15
CA ALA A 218 -11.05 20.23 1.21
C ALA A 218 -10.88 18.80 1.70
N ALA A 219 -9.77 18.13 1.38
CA ALA A 219 -9.45 16.80 1.90
C ALA A 219 -9.24 16.83 3.42
N VAL A 220 -8.45 17.77 3.92
CA VAL A 220 -8.22 17.95 5.36
C VAL A 220 -9.54 18.23 6.09
N ASP A 221 -10.33 19.20 5.62
CA ASP A 221 -11.59 19.60 6.26
C ASP A 221 -12.62 18.44 6.30
N ARG A 222 -12.76 17.73 5.17
CA ARG A 222 -13.70 16.60 5.09
C ARG A 222 -13.27 15.42 5.92
N LEU A 223 -11.98 15.08 5.91
CA LEU A 223 -11.43 14.01 6.74
C LEU A 223 -11.56 14.37 8.23
N ALA A 224 -11.23 15.59 8.64
CA ALA A 224 -11.41 16.03 10.01
C ALA A 224 -12.87 15.97 10.48
N ALA A 225 -13.82 16.27 9.57
CA ALA A 225 -15.24 16.19 9.87
C ALA A 225 -15.76 14.73 10.00
N VAL A 226 -15.21 13.80 9.22
CA VAL A 226 -15.64 12.39 9.19
C VAL A 226 -14.89 11.54 10.20
N ARG A 227 -13.58 11.75 10.35
CA ARG A 227 -12.69 10.94 11.21
C ARG A 227 -12.78 11.39 12.67
N SER A 228 -13.97 11.28 13.23
CA SER A 228 -14.24 11.48 14.66
C SER A 228 -13.54 10.39 15.49
N PRO A 229 -13.47 10.55 16.83
CA PRO A 229 -12.86 9.53 17.69
C PRO A 229 -13.41 8.10 17.49
N ASP A 230 -14.64 7.98 17.03
CA ASP A 230 -15.31 6.69 16.85
C ASP A 230 -15.04 6.05 15.47
N VAL A 231 -14.44 6.78 14.52
CA VAL A 231 -14.23 6.33 13.14
C VAL A 231 -12.75 5.96 12.86
N GLY A 232 -11.85 6.29 13.76
CA GLY A 232 -10.41 6.08 13.58
C GLY A 232 -9.74 7.18 12.75
N PRO A 233 -8.40 7.20 12.70
CA PRO A 233 -7.62 8.27 12.08
C PRO A 233 -7.53 8.20 10.56
N ALA A 234 -7.07 9.32 9.95
CA ALA A 234 -6.58 9.35 8.59
C ALA A 234 -5.19 9.99 8.51
N VAL A 235 -4.44 9.64 7.47
CA VAL A 235 -3.14 10.25 7.16
C VAL A 235 -3.12 10.70 5.70
N LEU A 236 -2.80 11.97 5.49
CA LEU A 236 -2.53 12.51 4.16
C LEU A 236 -1.01 12.62 3.96
N THR A 237 -0.49 12.03 2.88
CA THR A 237 0.92 12.16 2.50
C THR A 237 1.08 13.22 1.43
N HIS A 238 2.14 14.03 1.53
CA HIS A 238 2.41 15.18 0.65
C HIS A 238 3.80 15.13 0.00
N GLY A 239 4.41 13.93 -0.07
CA GLY A 239 5.77 13.75 -0.56
C GLY A 239 6.78 14.49 0.32
N ALA A 240 7.63 15.32 -0.29
CA ALA A 240 8.63 16.10 0.42
C ALA A 240 8.05 17.14 1.40
N ASP A 241 6.79 17.54 1.22
CA ASP A 241 6.08 18.45 2.14
C ASP A 241 5.60 17.77 3.44
N GLY A 242 5.92 16.50 3.65
CA GLY A 242 5.56 15.76 4.85
C GLY A 242 4.17 15.15 4.84
N MET A 243 3.54 15.05 5.98
CA MET A 243 2.25 14.38 6.19
C MET A 243 1.33 15.22 7.08
N THR A 244 0.03 14.96 6.97
CA THR A 244 -0.99 15.48 7.88
C THR A 244 -1.70 14.32 8.55
N VAL A 245 -1.55 14.20 9.87
CA VAL A 245 -2.30 13.26 10.70
C VAL A 245 -3.62 13.90 11.08
N ILE A 246 -4.72 13.16 10.92
CA ILE A 246 -6.08 13.60 11.24
C ILE A 246 -6.67 12.57 12.20
N ALA A 247 -6.89 12.98 13.45
CA ALA A 247 -7.42 12.10 14.49
C ALA A 247 -8.33 12.89 15.44
N GLY A 248 -9.51 12.33 15.73
CA GLY A 248 -10.47 12.97 16.64
C GLY A 248 -10.96 14.35 16.19
N GLY A 249 -10.95 14.62 14.91
CA GLY A 249 -11.30 15.93 14.33
C GLY A 249 -10.18 16.97 14.35
N GLU A 250 -9.02 16.63 14.92
CA GLU A 250 -7.84 17.51 14.95
C GLU A 250 -6.81 17.11 13.88
N THR A 251 -5.98 18.06 13.48
CA THR A 251 -4.92 17.88 12.49
C THR A 251 -3.55 18.15 13.10
N THR A 252 -2.57 17.31 12.76
CA THR A 252 -1.18 17.46 13.20
C THR A 252 -0.25 17.29 12.00
N PRO A 253 0.55 18.29 11.65
CA PRO A 253 1.57 18.15 10.61
C PRO A 253 2.74 17.30 11.13
N VAL A 254 3.32 16.49 10.24
CA VAL A 254 4.55 15.73 10.48
C VAL A 254 5.49 15.98 9.30
N ASP A 255 6.71 16.41 9.56
CA ASP A 255 7.69 16.72 8.54
C ASP A 255 8.25 15.45 7.88
N ALA A 256 8.58 15.52 6.60
CA ALA A 256 9.36 14.50 5.91
C ALA A 256 10.83 14.53 6.37
N PHE A 257 11.54 13.42 6.21
CA PHE A 257 12.99 13.38 6.35
C PHE A 257 13.66 13.86 5.06
N GLU A 258 14.68 14.71 5.19
CA GLU A 258 15.52 15.09 4.08
C GLU A 258 16.54 13.98 3.77
N VAL A 259 16.53 13.48 2.53
CA VAL A 259 17.44 12.45 2.03
C VAL A 259 17.87 12.76 0.60
N ASP A 260 18.98 12.17 0.17
CA ASP A 260 19.40 12.21 -1.24
C ASP A 260 18.48 11.29 -2.06
N VAL A 261 17.45 11.87 -2.66
CA VAL A 261 16.42 11.13 -3.40
C VAL A 261 16.98 10.60 -4.71
N VAL A 262 16.87 9.27 -4.90
CA VAL A 262 17.19 8.58 -6.15
C VAL A 262 15.92 8.26 -6.93
N ASP A 263 14.89 7.69 -6.26
CA ASP A 263 13.60 7.35 -6.86
C ASP A 263 12.49 7.45 -5.81
N THR A 264 11.38 8.07 -6.14
CA THR A 264 10.22 8.19 -5.24
C THR A 264 9.16 7.11 -5.47
N THR A 265 9.41 6.18 -6.42
CA THR A 265 8.47 5.10 -6.72
C THR A 265 8.39 4.13 -5.54
N GLY A 266 7.17 3.81 -5.09
CA GLY A 266 6.96 2.95 -3.93
C GLY A 266 7.12 3.63 -2.56
N ALA A 267 7.43 4.94 -2.49
CA ALA A 267 7.53 5.65 -1.21
C ALA A 267 6.23 5.59 -0.39
N GLY A 268 5.06 5.66 -1.05
CA GLY A 268 3.76 5.51 -0.42
C GLY A 268 3.53 4.10 0.14
N ASP A 269 3.97 3.07 -0.60
CA ASP A 269 3.85 1.68 -0.18
C ASP A 269 4.77 1.37 1.02
N ALA A 270 6.01 1.90 0.97
CA ALA A 270 6.97 1.83 2.07
C ALA A 270 6.44 2.54 3.33
N PHE A 271 5.84 3.73 3.16
CA PHE A 271 5.16 4.45 4.24
C PHE A 271 4.02 3.62 4.85
N LEU A 272 3.16 3.03 4.02
CA LEU A 272 2.05 2.18 4.48
C LEU A 272 2.55 0.97 5.27
N ALA A 273 3.59 0.29 4.78
CA ALA A 273 4.20 -0.83 5.50
C ALA A 273 4.70 -0.41 6.89
N GLY A 274 5.42 0.71 6.97
CA GLY A 274 5.91 1.28 8.23
C GLY A 274 4.78 1.70 9.17
N LEU A 275 3.71 2.29 8.64
CA LEU A 275 2.57 2.75 9.45
C LEU A 275 1.76 1.57 10.00
N ILE A 276 1.48 0.55 9.20
CA ILE A 276 0.82 -0.68 9.63
C ILE A 276 1.65 -1.36 10.72
N ASP A 277 2.96 -1.49 10.49
CA ASP A 277 3.88 -2.11 11.42
C ASP A 277 3.89 -1.43 12.79
N ARG A 278 4.02 -0.12 12.80
CA ARG A 278 4.23 0.64 14.04
C ARG A 278 2.93 1.00 14.74
N TRP A 279 1.84 1.24 14.00
CA TRP A 279 0.56 1.65 14.55
C TRP A 279 -0.34 0.49 14.96
N LEU A 280 -0.42 -0.58 14.14
CA LEU A 280 -1.40 -1.65 14.33
C LEU A 280 -0.80 -2.93 14.88
N LEU A 281 0.52 -3.13 14.75
CA LEU A 281 1.22 -4.37 15.11
C LEU A 281 2.29 -4.16 16.19
N ALA A 282 2.32 -3.02 16.86
CA ALA A 282 3.23 -2.79 17.97
C ALA A 282 2.98 -3.84 19.07
N GLU A 283 4.07 -4.39 19.66
CA GLU A 283 3.97 -5.40 20.72
C GLU A 283 3.39 -4.82 22.01
N GLU A 284 3.68 -3.56 22.30
CA GLU A 284 3.00 -2.79 23.33
C GLU A 284 1.83 -2.09 22.64
N GLU A 285 0.64 -2.68 22.75
CA GLU A 285 -0.55 -1.99 22.28
C GLU A 285 -0.63 -0.61 22.93
N PRO A 286 -0.75 0.48 22.13
CA PRO A 286 -1.15 1.75 22.70
C PRO A 286 -2.43 1.45 23.50
N SER A 287 -2.48 1.81 24.75
CA SER A 287 -3.61 1.56 25.65
C SER A 287 -4.94 2.09 25.08
N ASP A 288 -4.87 2.85 24.01
CA ASP A 288 -5.96 3.30 23.15
C ASP A 288 -5.42 3.51 21.72
N ARG A 289 -5.98 2.79 20.70
CA ARG A 289 -5.76 3.05 19.26
C ARG A 289 -6.19 4.48 18.84
N ARG A 290 -6.63 5.29 19.75
CA ARG A 290 -7.00 6.71 19.60
C ARG A 290 -5.91 7.66 20.10
N ASP A 291 -4.80 7.12 20.64
CA ASP A 291 -3.69 7.93 21.12
C ASP A 291 -3.02 8.64 19.92
N ARG A 292 -3.25 9.95 19.85
CA ARG A 292 -2.73 10.80 18.77
C ARG A 292 -1.20 10.87 18.80
N ASP A 293 -0.58 10.91 19.97
CA ASP A 293 0.87 11.04 20.06
C ASP A 293 1.55 9.74 19.62
N ALA A 294 0.96 8.59 19.96
CA ALA A 294 1.40 7.29 19.45
C ALA A 294 1.22 7.18 17.91
N LEU A 295 0.12 7.70 17.37
CA LEU A 295 -0.07 7.75 15.92
C LEU A 295 0.95 8.66 15.22
N VAL A 296 1.24 9.84 15.78
CA VAL A 296 2.26 10.75 15.24
C VAL A 296 3.64 10.09 15.28
N ALA A 297 3.97 9.37 16.33
CA ALA A 297 5.21 8.60 16.41
C ALA A 297 5.26 7.48 15.36
N ALA A 298 4.14 6.78 15.13
CA ALA A 298 4.03 5.76 14.08
C ALA A 298 4.17 6.35 12.67
N VAL A 299 3.56 7.51 12.40
CA VAL A 299 3.69 8.25 11.14
C VAL A 299 5.13 8.68 10.92
N ARG A 300 5.85 9.11 11.96
CA ARG A 300 7.27 9.47 11.87
C ARG A 300 8.15 8.26 11.56
N PHE A 301 7.87 7.10 12.17
CA PHE A 301 8.52 5.84 11.81
C PHE A 301 8.26 5.48 10.34
N ALA A 302 7.01 5.54 9.89
CA ALA A 302 6.62 5.29 8.51
C ALA A 302 7.31 6.25 7.52
N ALA A 303 7.46 7.52 7.89
CA ALA A 303 8.20 8.50 7.11
C ALA A 303 9.68 8.13 6.94
N ALA A 304 10.31 7.56 7.98
CA ALA A 304 11.69 7.06 7.89
C ALA A 304 11.78 5.86 6.94
N VAL A 305 10.82 4.92 7.00
CA VAL A 305 10.76 3.77 6.06
C VAL A 305 10.67 4.28 4.62
N ALA A 306 9.79 5.25 4.35
CA ALA A 306 9.62 5.85 3.03
C ALA A 306 10.87 6.62 2.57
N ALA A 307 11.49 7.40 3.45
CA ALA A 307 12.70 8.17 3.15
C ALA A 307 13.87 7.26 2.77
N ILE A 308 14.09 6.18 3.52
CA ILE A 308 15.12 5.18 3.20
C ILE A 308 14.82 4.55 1.83
N ASN A 309 13.57 4.17 1.57
CA ASN A 309 13.21 3.59 0.27
C ASN A 309 13.53 4.53 -0.89
N CYS A 310 13.36 5.84 -0.72
CA CYS A 310 13.65 6.83 -1.74
C CYS A 310 15.14 6.99 -2.08
N THR A 311 16.07 6.44 -1.29
CA THR A 311 17.53 6.52 -1.56
C THR A 311 18.02 5.47 -2.56
N GLU A 312 17.15 4.54 -2.97
CA GLU A 312 17.45 3.48 -3.93
C GLU A 312 16.46 3.53 -5.10
N ARG A 313 16.82 2.86 -6.20
CA ARG A 313 15.93 2.73 -7.36
C ARG A 313 14.90 1.62 -7.13
N PHE A 314 13.74 1.76 -7.76
CA PHE A 314 12.63 0.82 -7.75
C PHE A 314 11.89 0.70 -6.40
N THR A 315 10.74 0.06 -6.47
CA THR A 315 9.76 0.05 -5.37
C THR A 315 10.18 -0.80 -4.16
N GLN A 316 10.96 -1.86 -4.37
CA GLN A 316 11.27 -2.83 -3.31
C GLN A 316 12.77 -2.88 -2.92
N THR A 317 13.65 -2.32 -3.74
CA THR A 317 15.10 -2.40 -3.52
C THR A 317 15.52 -1.65 -2.25
N GLY A 318 14.96 -0.47 -2.02
CA GLY A 318 15.25 0.39 -0.87
C GLY A 318 14.46 0.06 0.40
N LEU A 319 13.54 -0.92 0.38
CA LEU A 319 12.77 -1.27 1.56
C LEU A 319 13.69 -1.70 2.73
N PRO A 320 13.69 -0.98 3.86
CA PRO A 320 14.60 -1.24 4.97
C PRO A 320 14.15 -2.41 5.85
N THR A 321 15.11 -2.98 6.59
CA THR A 321 14.82 -3.79 7.76
C THR A 321 14.49 -2.89 8.96
N ARG A 322 13.88 -3.45 10.00
CA ARG A 322 13.63 -2.74 11.26
C ARG A 322 14.89 -2.08 11.83
N GLU A 323 16.00 -2.83 11.92
CA GLU A 323 17.29 -2.31 12.39
C GLU A 323 17.78 -1.12 11.54
N GLY A 324 17.55 -1.17 10.22
CA GLY A 324 17.86 -0.07 9.30
C GLY A 324 17.07 1.19 9.63
N VAL A 325 15.76 1.06 9.91
CA VAL A 325 14.90 2.19 10.29
C VAL A 325 15.31 2.77 11.64
N GLU A 326 15.56 1.93 12.64
CA GLU A 326 16.00 2.36 13.99
C GLU A 326 17.34 3.12 13.91
N SER A 327 18.27 2.60 13.12
CA SER A 327 19.57 3.25 12.89
C SER A 327 19.42 4.60 12.20
N PHE A 328 18.53 4.69 11.21
CA PHE A 328 18.22 5.94 10.51
C PHE A 328 17.61 6.98 11.46
N LEU A 329 16.61 6.59 12.26
CA LEU A 329 15.97 7.47 13.24
C LEU A 329 16.98 8.00 14.27
N ALA A 330 17.82 7.13 14.80
CA ALA A 330 18.88 7.51 15.76
C ALA A 330 19.84 8.55 15.17
N ALA A 331 20.22 8.40 13.88
CA ALA A 331 21.09 9.34 13.18
C ALA A 331 20.44 10.71 12.93
N HIS A 332 19.12 10.77 12.84
CA HIS A 332 18.36 12.01 12.61
C HIS A 332 17.78 12.60 13.91
N GLY A 333 18.29 12.19 15.08
CA GLY A 333 17.89 12.74 16.39
C GLY A 333 16.43 12.46 16.76
N ALA A 334 15.83 11.43 16.18
CA ALA A 334 14.50 10.95 16.52
C ALA A 334 14.63 9.77 17.49
N ASP A 335 13.84 9.79 18.58
CA ASP A 335 13.78 8.66 19.49
C ASP A 335 13.11 7.48 18.77
N PRO A 336 13.73 6.28 18.72
CA PRO A 336 13.14 5.10 18.11
C PRO A 336 12.00 4.46 18.92
N GLN A 337 11.70 5.02 20.15
CA GLN A 337 10.66 4.48 21.04
C GLN A 337 9.26 4.94 20.70
#